data_ea0d183a06c1f33797c56ca3e14257cf
#
_entry.id   ea0d183a06c1f33797c56ca3e14257cf
#
_cell.length_a   1.000
_cell.length_b   1.000
_cell.length_c   1.000
_cell.angle_alpha   90.00
_cell.angle_beta   90.00
_cell.angle_gamma   90.00
#
_symmetry.space_group_name_H-M   'P 1'
#
loop_
_entity.id
_entity.type
_entity.pdbx_description
1 polymer ?
#
loop_
_entity_poly.entity_id
_entity_poly.type
_entity_poly.pdbx_seq_one_letter_code
_entity_poly.pdbx_strand_id
1 'polypeptide(L)'
;MRTELSRDGKFHNELRTGGGYFAGYTGFICDPQLAQETILAFADHTKRLNWARLHLENIFASPERLKLFLDQFPASDFVTEKIQRPDDGDGIDHDIYVYVNLPSDWDAFLYERLDAKARRNARAALRQAEDGEYKITTPTTETIEDDIDSLLKFWESQWAAKLAARYNPRLPYGMMNNFRNMLRCCFADNALYLPILWQGETRIGIQASLIDWKNRSLISLLNGRDLNIKRPPPGFVLHLQCVRWGIENGFKVYDLQTGDFPYKYDFGGIDRRVECLRVSTRDQRNLRSVLEPLSLPVVLDRALRMRKEGSLDAAAQACRQILDIDPNHADASQLLKKLDAERHREVPPDITVAKSHHQRGQIAEAEKAYRAILEAEPKHADAMYLLGIALLQQHKYEAAEQQLRLAIGLQPNVAMLHYNRGLALQQLGRHEDALTSFDSALALKPDYDLALAQRNSILKTAPHIGVDRSL
;
A
#
# COMPACT_ATOMS: atom_id res chain seq x y z
N MET A 1 -14.19 7.84 4.19
CA MET A 1 -13.93 8.06 2.75
C MET A 1 -12.61 7.40 2.38
N ARG A 2 -12.54 6.76 1.22
CA ARG A 2 -11.33 6.16 0.66
C ARG A 2 -11.07 6.77 -0.72
N THR A 3 -9.81 6.88 -1.12
CA THR A 3 -9.43 7.41 -2.42
C THR A 3 -8.74 6.33 -3.22
N GLU A 4 -9.21 6.05 -4.41
CA GLU A 4 -8.72 4.99 -5.29
C GLU A 4 -8.28 5.55 -6.63
N LEU A 5 -7.33 4.87 -7.27
CA LEU A 5 -6.85 5.19 -8.61
C LEU A 5 -7.61 4.35 -9.64
N SER A 6 -8.27 4.99 -10.59
CA SER A 6 -8.97 4.31 -11.69
C SER A 6 -8.01 3.92 -12.81
N ARG A 7 -8.49 3.11 -13.76
CA ARG A 7 -7.69 2.62 -14.90
C ARG A 7 -7.24 3.74 -15.85
N ASP A 8 -7.96 4.85 -15.89
CA ASP A 8 -7.61 6.05 -16.67
C ASP A 8 -6.58 6.95 -15.95
N GLY A 9 -6.03 6.51 -14.83
CA GLY A 9 -5.01 7.22 -14.06
C GLY A 9 -5.55 8.37 -13.19
N LYS A 10 -6.87 8.53 -13.07
CA LYS A 10 -7.49 9.55 -12.22
C LYS A 10 -7.87 8.97 -10.87
N PHE A 11 -7.75 9.79 -9.83
CA PHE A 11 -8.27 9.44 -8.52
C PHE A 11 -9.78 9.67 -8.45
N HIS A 12 -10.45 8.79 -7.75
CA HIS A 12 -11.86 8.92 -7.39
C HIS A 12 -12.06 8.61 -5.90
N ASN A 13 -13.18 9.07 -5.35
CA ASN A 13 -13.53 8.86 -3.96
C ASN A 13 -14.56 7.74 -3.83
N GLU A 14 -14.38 6.94 -2.79
CA GLU A 14 -15.35 5.94 -2.35
C GLU A 14 -15.83 6.28 -0.94
N LEU A 15 -17.13 6.28 -0.75
CA LEU A 15 -17.74 6.30 0.57
C LEU A 15 -17.95 4.87 1.04
N ARG A 16 -17.71 4.62 2.31
CA ARG A 16 -17.96 3.33 2.95
C ARG A 16 -18.70 3.55 4.26
N THR A 17 -19.51 2.60 4.65
CA THR A 17 -20.13 2.58 5.97
C THR A 17 -19.05 2.59 7.06
N GLY A 18 -19.29 3.30 8.15
CA GLY A 18 -18.36 3.42 9.26
C GLY A 18 -18.16 2.08 10.00
N GLY A 19 -17.01 1.94 10.64
CA GLY A 19 -16.69 0.76 11.45
C GLY A 19 -15.99 -0.39 10.69
N GLY A 20 -16.19 -0.51 9.40
CA GLY A 20 -15.50 -1.52 8.58
C GLY A 20 -15.53 -2.93 9.18
N TYR A 21 -14.37 -3.53 9.36
CA TYR A 21 -14.21 -4.89 9.91
C TYR A 21 -14.71 -5.04 11.36
N PHE A 22 -14.68 -3.97 12.15
CA PHE A 22 -15.05 -4.01 13.57
C PHE A 22 -16.55 -3.78 13.82
N ALA A 23 -17.27 -3.20 12.86
CA ALA A 23 -18.71 -3.07 12.95
C ALA A 23 -19.35 -4.35 12.39
N GLY A 24 -19.83 -5.23 13.25
CA GLY A 24 -20.54 -6.43 12.85
C GLY A 24 -21.72 -6.09 11.94
N TYR A 25 -22.46 -5.05 12.29
CA TYR A 25 -23.59 -4.54 11.51
C TYR A 25 -23.43 -3.06 11.23
N THR A 26 -23.94 -2.63 10.10
CA THR A 26 -24.16 -1.24 9.77
C THR A 26 -25.63 -1.01 9.44
N GLY A 27 -26.05 0.24 9.43
CA GLY A 27 -27.42 0.60 9.12
C GLY A 27 -27.71 2.06 9.43
N PHE A 28 -28.99 2.40 9.43
CA PHE A 28 -29.43 3.75 9.69
C PHE A 28 -29.67 3.93 11.19
N ILE A 29 -28.71 4.59 11.86
CA ILE A 29 -28.84 4.93 13.29
C ILE A 29 -29.68 6.19 13.41
N CYS A 30 -30.96 6.05 13.67
CA CYS A 30 -31.89 7.15 13.82
C CYS A 30 -33.05 6.75 14.75
N ASP A 31 -33.73 7.76 15.29
CA ASP A 31 -35.00 7.54 15.99
C ASP A 31 -35.99 6.85 15.06
N PRO A 32 -36.64 5.74 15.48
CA PRO A 32 -37.63 5.06 14.67
C PRO A 32 -38.78 5.94 14.19
N GLN A 33 -39.18 6.94 14.99
CA GLN A 33 -40.23 7.87 14.63
C GLN A 33 -39.83 8.87 13.56
N LEU A 34 -38.55 9.21 13.47
CA LEU A 34 -37.95 10.12 12.49
C LEU A 34 -37.23 9.39 11.36
N ALA A 35 -37.41 8.07 11.25
CA ALA A 35 -36.59 7.25 10.33
C ALA A 35 -36.72 7.71 8.88
N GLN A 36 -37.90 8.04 8.40
CA GLN A 36 -38.12 8.48 7.03
C GLN A 36 -37.37 9.77 6.72
N GLU A 37 -37.55 10.80 7.53
CA GLU A 37 -36.92 12.10 7.34
C GLU A 37 -35.39 12.00 7.44
N THR A 38 -34.91 11.22 8.41
CA THR A 38 -33.46 11.01 8.63
C THR A 38 -32.81 10.28 7.47
N ILE A 39 -33.45 9.25 6.93
CA ILE A 39 -32.91 8.48 5.80
C ILE A 39 -32.86 9.33 4.54
N LEU A 40 -33.90 10.13 4.27
CA LEU A 40 -33.92 11.05 3.13
C LEU A 40 -32.86 12.13 3.27
N ALA A 41 -32.71 12.75 4.45
CA ALA A 41 -31.68 13.73 4.72
C ALA A 41 -30.26 13.14 4.58
N PHE A 42 -30.06 11.90 5.04
CA PHE A 42 -28.78 11.19 4.88
C PHE A 42 -28.46 10.90 3.41
N ALA A 43 -29.43 10.46 2.61
CA ALA A 43 -29.26 10.26 1.19
C ALA A 43 -28.93 11.57 0.46
N ASP A 44 -29.65 12.68 0.80
CA ASP A 44 -29.36 13.98 0.23
C ASP A 44 -27.96 14.48 0.60
N HIS A 45 -27.56 14.36 1.87
CA HIS A 45 -26.21 14.70 2.30
C HIS A 45 -25.16 13.86 1.55
N THR A 46 -25.39 12.56 1.40
CA THR A 46 -24.50 11.65 0.66
C THR A 46 -24.31 12.11 -0.79
N LYS A 47 -25.39 12.55 -1.46
CA LYS A 47 -25.31 13.10 -2.83
C LYS A 47 -24.60 14.45 -2.93
N ARG A 48 -24.42 15.18 -1.84
CA ARG A 48 -23.63 16.43 -1.82
C ARG A 48 -22.12 16.18 -1.79
N LEU A 49 -21.67 15.01 -1.41
CA LEU A 49 -20.26 14.62 -1.42
C LEU A 49 -19.83 14.18 -2.82
N ASN A 50 -18.56 14.36 -3.15
CA ASN A 50 -18.00 13.97 -4.44
C ASN A 50 -17.43 12.54 -4.35
N TRP A 51 -18.17 11.57 -4.82
CA TRP A 51 -17.79 10.16 -4.83
C TRP A 51 -18.23 9.46 -6.12
N ALA A 52 -17.50 8.41 -6.50
CA ALA A 52 -17.85 7.53 -7.60
C ALA A 52 -18.57 6.26 -7.14
N ARG A 53 -18.27 5.81 -5.92
CA ARG A 53 -18.84 4.59 -5.33
C ARG A 53 -19.21 4.79 -3.87
N LEU A 54 -20.37 4.29 -3.51
CA LEU A 54 -20.85 4.19 -2.14
C LEU A 54 -20.98 2.71 -1.78
N HIS A 55 -20.21 2.26 -0.81
CA HIS A 55 -20.25 0.89 -0.30
C HIS A 55 -21.09 0.84 0.99
N LEU A 56 -22.16 0.09 0.93
CA LEU A 56 -23.03 -0.21 2.04
C LEU A 56 -22.71 -1.63 2.50
N GLU A 57 -21.82 -1.76 3.46
CA GLU A 57 -21.31 -3.06 3.92
C GLU A 57 -22.05 -3.50 5.19
N ASN A 58 -22.39 -4.79 5.27
CA ASN A 58 -23.05 -5.42 6.43
C ASN A 58 -24.36 -4.70 6.83
N ILE A 59 -25.14 -4.27 5.87
CA ILE A 59 -26.37 -3.55 6.15
C ILE A 59 -27.37 -4.51 6.80
N PHE A 60 -27.75 -4.17 8.01
CA PHE A 60 -28.87 -4.75 8.73
C PHE A 60 -29.93 -3.67 8.96
N ALA A 61 -30.85 -3.53 8.04
CA ALA A 61 -31.97 -2.61 8.10
C ALA A 61 -33.23 -3.29 7.60
N SER A 62 -34.40 -2.76 7.98
CA SER A 62 -35.64 -3.29 7.37
C SER A 62 -35.61 -3.04 5.85
N PRO A 63 -36.22 -3.94 5.05
CA PRO A 63 -36.28 -3.77 3.60
C PRO A 63 -36.86 -2.42 3.17
N GLU A 64 -37.84 -1.90 3.93
CA GLU A 64 -38.50 -0.63 3.65
C GLU A 64 -37.52 0.54 3.83
N ARG A 65 -36.70 0.55 4.90
CA ARG A 65 -35.69 1.58 5.16
C ARG A 65 -34.58 1.57 4.13
N LEU A 66 -34.11 0.37 3.78
CA LEU A 66 -33.10 0.22 2.76
C LEU A 66 -33.61 0.68 1.39
N LYS A 67 -34.83 0.26 1.04
CA LYS A 67 -35.48 0.69 -0.19
C LYS A 67 -35.65 2.21 -0.24
N LEU A 68 -36.13 2.83 0.84
CA LEU A 68 -36.30 4.29 0.93
C LEU A 68 -35.00 5.03 0.64
N PHE A 69 -33.87 4.54 1.14
CA PHE A 69 -32.55 5.08 0.87
C PHE A 69 -32.14 4.91 -0.59
N LEU A 70 -32.27 3.68 -1.11
CA LEU A 70 -31.82 3.33 -2.48
C LEU A 70 -32.66 4.01 -3.56
N ASP A 71 -33.96 4.25 -3.32
CA ASP A 71 -34.83 4.98 -4.24
C ASP A 71 -34.36 6.42 -4.49
N GLN A 72 -33.47 6.96 -3.63
CA GLN A 72 -32.85 8.27 -3.82
C GLN A 72 -31.73 8.29 -4.86
N PHE A 73 -31.31 7.15 -5.37
CA PHE A 73 -30.25 6.97 -6.36
C PHE A 73 -30.85 6.39 -7.66
N PRO A 74 -31.45 7.23 -8.51
CA PRO A 74 -32.21 6.79 -9.68
C PRO A 74 -31.29 6.07 -10.69
N ALA A 75 -31.85 5.05 -11.36
CA ALA A 75 -31.13 4.23 -12.33
C ALA A 75 -30.66 5.03 -13.57
N SER A 76 -31.15 6.25 -13.82
CA SER A 76 -30.61 7.12 -14.85
C SER A 76 -29.15 7.51 -14.58
N ASP A 77 -28.79 7.74 -13.31
CA ASP A 77 -27.51 8.30 -12.90
C ASP A 77 -26.63 7.31 -12.17
N PHE A 78 -27.24 6.30 -11.56
CA PHE A 78 -26.55 5.33 -10.70
C PHE A 78 -26.80 3.88 -11.12
N VAL A 79 -25.88 3.02 -10.69
CA VAL A 79 -26.00 1.57 -10.77
C VAL A 79 -25.90 1.03 -9.34
N THR A 80 -26.90 0.26 -8.91
CA THR A 80 -26.90 -0.44 -7.62
C THR A 80 -26.67 -1.93 -7.86
N GLU A 81 -25.66 -2.47 -7.19
CA GLU A 81 -25.27 -3.88 -7.31
C GLU A 81 -25.19 -4.53 -5.93
N LYS A 82 -25.66 -5.76 -5.83
CA LYS A 82 -25.38 -6.61 -4.68
C LYS A 82 -23.96 -7.13 -4.79
N ILE A 83 -23.18 -6.91 -3.75
CA ILE A 83 -21.80 -7.38 -3.67
C ILE A 83 -21.80 -8.69 -2.91
N GLN A 84 -21.43 -9.76 -3.57
CA GLN A 84 -21.14 -11.02 -2.90
C GLN A 84 -19.73 -10.94 -2.30
N ARG A 85 -19.59 -11.39 -1.06
CA ARG A 85 -18.27 -11.57 -0.48
C ARG A 85 -17.52 -12.66 -1.24
N PRO A 86 -16.20 -12.55 -1.39
CA PRO A 86 -15.42 -13.63 -1.96
C PRO A 86 -15.65 -14.91 -1.16
N ASP A 87 -15.90 -15.99 -1.87
CA ASP A 87 -15.89 -17.34 -1.28
C ASP A 87 -14.45 -17.62 -0.79
N ASP A 88 -14.32 -17.87 0.51
CA ASP A 88 -13.03 -18.14 1.14
C ASP A 88 -12.54 -19.57 0.88
N GLY A 89 -13.37 -20.40 0.23
CA GLY A 89 -13.09 -21.80 -0.01
C GLY A 89 -13.19 -22.67 1.25
N ASP A 90 -13.70 -22.09 2.34
CA ASP A 90 -13.93 -22.80 3.62
C ASP A 90 -15.37 -23.32 3.77
N GLY A 91 -16.23 -23.03 2.78
CA GLY A 91 -17.64 -23.42 2.77
C GLY A 91 -18.50 -22.61 3.75
N ILE A 92 -18.03 -21.48 4.24
CA ILE A 92 -18.72 -20.62 5.20
C ILE A 92 -19.35 -19.42 4.48
N ASP A 93 -20.65 -19.19 4.71
CA ASP A 93 -21.34 -17.98 4.22
C ASP A 93 -21.12 -16.82 5.20
N HIS A 94 -20.21 -15.92 4.82
CA HIS A 94 -19.87 -14.75 5.63
C HIS A 94 -20.92 -13.61 5.57
N ASP A 95 -21.95 -13.71 4.76
CA ASP A 95 -23.12 -12.82 4.77
C ASP A 95 -24.14 -13.25 5.84
N ILE A 96 -23.96 -14.41 6.44
CA ILE A 96 -24.73 -14.87 7.58
C ILE A 96 -24.04 -14.44 8.87
N TYR A 97 -24.80 -13.84 9.77
CA TYR A 97 -24.45 -13.56 11.16
C TYR A 97 -25.25 -14.47 12.06
N VAL A 98 -24.62 -15.06 13.04
CA VAL A 98 -25.29 -15.99 13.94
C VAL A 98 -25.41 -15.36 15.32
N TYR A 99 -26.59 -15.38 15.90
CA TYR A 99 -26.84 -14.89 17.24
C TYR A 99 -27.67 -15.89 18.03
N VAL A 100 -27.61 -15.79 19.36
CA VAL A 100 -28.36 -16.63 20.30
C VAL A 100 -29.26 -15.74 21.12
N ASN A 101 -30.57 -16.05 21.13
CA ASN A 101 -31.51 -15.43 22.07
C ASN A 101 -31.33 -16.05 23.45
N LEU A 102 -30.93 -15.21 24.42
CA LEU A 102 -30.72 -15.64 25.80
C LEU A 102 -32.03 -15.64 26.57
N PRO A 103 -32.42 -16.76 27.19
CA PRO A 103 -33.58 -16.82 28.08
C PRO A 103 -33.27 -16.18 29.44
N SER A 104 -34.26 -16.24 30.37
CA SER A 104 -34.15 -15.61 31.66
C SER A 104 -33.20 -16.32 32.63
N ASP A 105 -32.94 -17.62 32.42
CA ASP A 105 -32.09 -18.43 33.28
C ASP A 105 -31.29 -19.47 32.50
N TRP A 106 -30.27 -20.01 33.16
CA TRP A 106 -29.34 -20.97 32.58
C TRP A 106 -29.94 -22.31 32.23
N ASP A 107 -30.85 -22.80 33.05
CA ASP A 107 -31.50 -24.08 32.78
C ASP A 107 -32.44 -23.99 31.57
N ALA A 108 -33.18 -22.89 31.44
CA ALA A 108 -33.96 -22.59 30.23
C ALA A 108 -33.04 -22.53 28.99
N PHE A 109 -31.86 -21.93 29.07
CA PHE A 109 -30.90 -21.96 27.95
C PHE A 109 -30.53 -23.38 27.54
N LEU A 110 -30.17 -24.23 28.51
CA LEU A 110 -29.78 -25.62 28.25
C LEU A 110 -30.91 -26.44 27.63
N TYR A 111 -32.16 -26.24 28.07
CA TYR A 111 -33.29 -27.07 27.64
C TYR A 111 -34.01 -26.55 26.42
N GLU A 112 -34.12 -25.24 26.27
CA GLU A 112 -34.90 -24.63 25.17
C GLU A 112 -34.05 -24.29 23.94
N ARG A 113 -32.75 -24.02 24.12
CA ARG A 113 -31.86 -23.57 23.03
C ARG A 113 -30.94 -24.65 22.51
N LEU A 114 -30.58 -25.65 23.36
CA LEU A 114 -29.66 -26.70 22.99
C LEU A 114 -30.38 -28.01 22.71
N ASP A 115 -29.99 -28.67 21.63
CA ASP A 115 -30.41 -30.07 21.42
C ASP A 115 -29.77 -31.00 22.46
N ALA A 116 -30.17 -32.26 22.47
CA ALA A 116 -29.70 -33.22 23.47
C ALA A 116 -28.18 -33.46 23.42
N LYS A 117 -27.57 -33.38 22.23
CA LYS A 117 -26.11 -33.55 22.03
C LYS A 117 -25.35 -32.34 22.51
N ALA A 118 -25.75 -31.14 22.07
CA ALA A 118 -25.15 -29.89 22.48
C ALA A 118 -25.23 -29.68 24.00
N ARG A 119 -26.40 -29.95 24.60
CA ARG A 119 -26.61 -29.90 26.05
C ARG A 119 -25.66 -30.83 26.82
N ARG A 120 -25.53 -32.09 26.36
CA ARG A 120 -24.60 -33.06 26.96
C ARG A 120 -23.15 -32.55 26.86
N ASN A 121 -22.75 -32.02 25.69
CA ASN A 121 -21.42 -31.47 25.47
C ASN A 121 -21.16 -30.25 26.36
N ALA A 122 -22.13 -29.35 26.46
CA ALA A 122 -22.02 -28.15 27.32
C ALA A 122 -21.81 -28.53 28.80
N ARG A 123 -22.63 -29.45 29.31
CA ARG A 123 -22.50 -29.95 30.69
C ARG A 123 -21.18 -30.68 30.93
N ALA A 124 -20.69 -31.45 29.95
CA ALA A 124 -19.40 -32.12 30.07
C ALA A 124 -18.23 -31.12 30.08
N ALA A 125 -18.24 -30.13 29.19
CA ALA A 125 -17.20 -29.10 29.11
C ALA A 125 -17.14 -28.23 30.38
N LEU A 126 -18.31 -27.84 30.91
CA LEU A 126 -18.34 -27.04 32.16
C LEU A 126 -17.88 -27.85 33.35
N ARG A 127 -18.31 -29.11 33.51
CA ARG A 127 -17.81 -29.98 34.58
C ARG A 127 -16.30 -30.15 34.53
N GLN A 128 -15.71 -30.32 33.33
CA GLN A 128 -14.26 -30.40 33.16
C GLN A 128 -13.59 -29.08 33.51
N ALA A 129 -14.20 -27.94 33.18
CA ALA A 129 -13.66 -26.61 33.53
C ALA A 129 -13.80 -26.26 35.03
N GLU A 130 -14.70 -26.94 35.78
CA GLU A 130 -14.93 -26.77 37.21
C GLU A 130 -14.13 -27.77 38.08
N ASP A 131 -13.37 -28.67 37.47
CA ASP A 131 -12.67 -29.80 38.11
C ASP A 131 -11.38 -29.42 38.86
N GLY A 132 -11.31 -28.19 39.39
CA GLY A 132 -10.21 -27.75 40.30
C GLY A 132 -8.85 -27.44 39.59
N GLU A 133 -8.55 -28.07 38.49
CA GLU A 133 -7.37 -27.77 37.66
C GLU A 133 -7.57 -26.50 36.84
N TYR A 134 -8.83 -26.13 36.55
CA TYR A 134 -9.19 -24.99 35.71
C TYR A 134 -9.84 -23.89 36.55
N LYS A 135 -9.60 -22.65 36.14
CA LYS A 135 -10.27 -21.47 36.70
C LYS A 135 -10.65 -20.49 35.57
N ILE A 136 -11.74 -19.76 35.77
CA ILE A 136 -12.13 -18.66 34.90
C ILE A 136 -12.04 -17.37 35.69
N THR A 137 -11.32 -16.39 35.17
CA THR A 137 -11.17 -15.05 35.77
C THR A 137 -11.58 -13.99 34.76
N THR A 138 -11.75 -12.77 35.25
CA THR A 138 -11.84 -11.54 34.43
C THR A 138 -10.68 -10.61 34.81
N PRO A 139 -10.23 -9.75 33.87
CA PRO A 139 -9.13 -8.84 34.12
C PRO A 139 -9.45 -7.82 35.20
N THR A 140 -8.40 -7.37 35.88
CA THR A 140 -8.40 -6.17 36.75
C THR A 140 -7.69 -5.02 36.03
N THR A 141 -7.67 -3.83 36.63
CA THR A 141 -6.90 -2.69 36.13
C THR A 141 -5.40 -2.99 36.04
N GLU A 142 -4.90 -3.88 36.89
CA GLU A 142 -3.48 -4.28 36.94
C GLU A 142 -3.14 -5.34 35.89
N THR A 143 -4.11 -6.18 35.48
CA THR A 143 -3.84 -7.34 34.59
C THR A 143 -4.28 -7.14 33.16
N ILE A 144 -5.14 -6.16 32.89
CA ILE A 144 -5.80 -5.99 31.56
C ILE A 144 -4.81 -5.94 30.40
N GLU A 145 -3.65 -5.29 30.57
CA GLU A 145 -2.65 -5.17 29.49
C GLU A 145 -2.05 -6.52 29.13
N ASP A 146 -1.65 -7.30 30.15
CA ASP A 146 -1.10 -8.66 29.97
C ASP A 146 -2.15 -9.62 29.39
N ASP A 147 -3.42 -9.44 29.78
CA ASP A 147 -4.52 -10.28 29.31
C ASP A 147 -4.86 -9.99 27.85
N ILE A 148 -4.86 -8.70 27.43
CA ILE A 148 -4.98 -8.29 26.04
C ILE A 148 -3.80 -8.81 25.21
N ASP A 149 -2.58 -8.69 25.71
CA ASP A 149 -1.40 -9.18 25.00
C ASP A 149 -1.43 -10.70 24.81
N SER A 150 -1.89 -11.43 25.80
CA SER A 150 -2.08 -12.88 25.74
C SER A 150 -3.15 -13.28 24.72
N LEU A 151 -4.30 -12.59 24.69
CA LEU A 151 -5.34 -12.77 23.67
C LEU A 151 -4.80 -12.54 22.26
N LEU A 152 -4.07 -11.44 22.05
CA LEU A 152 -3.52 -11.10 20.76
C LEU A 152 -2.45 -12.09 20.29
N LYS A 153 -1.63 -12.64 21.18
CA LYS A 153 -0.68 -13.71 20.85
C LYS A 153 -1.40 -15.00 20.41
N PHE A 154 -2.47 -15.40 21.09
CA PHE A 154 -3.29 -16.52 20.64
C PHE A 154 -3.93 -16.26 19.29
N TRP A 155 -4.48 -15.06 19.08
CA TRP A 155 -5.08 -14.66 17.82
C TRP A 155 -4.05 -14.66 16.67
N GLU A 156 -2.85 -14.10 16.92
CA GLU A 156 -1.75 -14.10 15.96
C GLU A 156 -1.39 -15.51 15.51
N SER A 157 -1.23 -16.44 16.45
CA SER A 157 -0.88 -17.83 16.14
C SER A 157 -1.92 -18.55 15.27
N GLN A 158 -3.19 -18.14 15.35
CA GLN A 158 -4.29 -18.75 14.59
C GLN A 158 -4.50 -18.10 13.21
N TRP A 159 -4.31 -16.79 13.11
CA TRP A 159 -4.82 -16.02 11.97
C TRP A 159 -3.75 -15.27 11.17
N ALA A 160 -2.63 -14.87 11.80
CA ALA A 160 -1.68 -13.96 11.14
C ALA A 160 -1.13 -14.52 9.82
N ALA A 161 -0.72 -15.79 9.80
CA ALA A 161 -0.18 -16.42 8.60
C ALA A 161 -1.21 -16.49 7.46
N LYS A 162 -2.48 -16.80 7.78
CA LYS A 162 -3.57 -16.88 6.80
C LYS A 162 -3.89 -15.51 6.21
N LEU A 163 -3.99 -14.48 7.06
CA LEU A 163 -4.28 -13.12 6.65
C LEU A 163 -3.12 -12.50 5.85
N ALA A 164 -1.89 -12.74 6.27
CA ALA A 164 -0.71 -12.27 5.57
C ALA A 164 -0.61 -12.85 4.14
N ALA A 165 -0.85 -14.16 4.02
CA ALA A 165 -0.82 -14.86 2.73
C ALA A 165 -1.95 -14.40 1.79
N ARG A 166 -3.14 -14.14 2.35
CA ARG A 166 -4.34 -13.83 1.56
C ARG A 166 -4.42 -12.36 1.13
N TYR A 167 -4.03 -11.43 2.00
CA TYR A 167 -4.25 -10.01 1.77
C TYR A 167 -2.94 -9.22 1.68
N ASN A 168 -2.20 -9.13 2.79
CA ASN A 168 -0.99 -8.31 2.88
C ASN A 168 -0.19 -8.72 4.12
N PRO A 169 1.15 -8.90 4.02
CA PRO A 169 1.99 -9.24 5.17
C PRO A 169 1.91 -8.28 6.36
N ARG A 170 1.56 -7.01 6.12
CA ARG A 170 1.45 -5.99 7.19
C ARG A 170 0.06 -5.92 7.83
N LEU A 171 -0.96 -6.54 7.21
CA LEU A 171 -2.34 -6.47 7.68
C LEU A 171 -2.52 -6.99 9.12
N PRO A 172 -1.97 -8.16 9.51
CA PRO A 172 -2.14 -8.68 10.85
C PRO A 172 -1.65 -7.72 11.94
N TYR A 173 -0.50 -7.08 11.73
CA TYR A 173 0.08 -6.12 12.69
C TYR A 173 -0.80 -4.88 12.88
N GLY A 174 -1.33 -4.34 11.78
CA GLY A 174 -2.28 -3.22 11.83
C GLY A 174 -3.56 -3.60 12.58
N MET A 175 -4.09 -4.80 12.33
CA MET A 175 -5.26 -5.32 13.03
C MET A 175 -5.00 -5.50 14.53
N MET A 176 -3.88 -6.08 14.92
CA MET A 176 -3.51 -6.28 16.34
C MET A 176 -3.44 -4.95 17.09
N ASN A 177 -2.83 -3.92 16.50
CA ASN A 177 -2.78 -2.59 17.13
C ASN A 177 -4.19 -1.97 17.29
N ASN A 178 -5.03 -2.12 16.29
CA ASN A 178 -6.41 -1.63 16.36
C ASN A 178 -7.22 -2.39 17.42
N PHE A 179 -7.09 -3.72 17.49
CA PHE A 179 -7.72 -4.53 18.54
C PHE A 179 -7.25 -4.10 19.92
N ARG A 180 -5.93 -3.96 20.12
CA ARG A 180 -5.37 -3.51 21.42
C ARG A 180 -6.00 -2.19 21.88
N ASN A 181 -5.99 -1.18 21.01
CA ASN A 181 -6.52 0.14 21.35
C ASN A 181 -8.02 0.06 21.64
N MET A 182 -8.78 -0.67 20.83
CA MET A 182 -10.22 -0.82 21.01
C MET A 182 -10.55 -1.54 22.33
N LEU A 183 -9.87 -2.66 22.63
CA LEU A 183 -10.10 -3.42 23.86
C LEU A 183 -9.79 -2.57 25.10
N ARG A 184 -8.72 -1.75 25.08
CA ARG A 184 -8.40 -0.80 26.15
C ARG A 184 -9.51 0.22 26.37
N CYS A 185 -9.98 0.85 25.30
CA CYS A 185 -11.08 1.81 25.38
C CYS A 185 -12.35 1.15 25.92
N CYS A 186 -12.71 -0.02 25.37
CA CYS A 186 -13.91 -0.74 25.83
C CYS A 186 -13.81 -1.19 27.29
N PHE A 187 -12.62 -1.56 27.78
CA PHE A 187 -12.40 -1.89 29.19
C PHE A 187 -12.58 -0.65 30.07
N ALA A 188 -11.98 0.47 29.69
CA ALA A 188 -12.10 1.75 30.44
C ALA A 188 -13.56 2.23 30.51
N ASP A 189 -14.35 2.00 29.46
CA ASP A 189 -15.76 2.39 29.35
C ASP A 189 -16.73 1.35 29.92
N ASN A 190 -16.23 0.30 30.60
CA ASN A 190 -17.04 -0.83 31.09
C ASN A 190 -17.90 -1.48 29.99
N ALA A 191 -17.36 -1.52 28.80
CA ALA A 191 -17.99 -2.09 27.61
C ALA A 191 -17.29 -3.38 27.10
N LEU A 192 -16.47 -4.02 27.95
CA LEU A 192 -15.75 -5.25 27.63
C LEU A 192 -16.00 -6.31 28.69
N TYR A 193 -16.40 -7.50 28.25
CA TYR A 193 -16.35 -8.72 29.03
C TYR A 193 -15.24 -9.63 28.47
N LEU A 194 -14.26 -9.96 29.32
CA LEU A 194 -13.04 -10.69 28.91
C LEU A 194 -12.78 -11.89 29.84
N PRO A 195 -13.54 -12.99 29.73
CA PRO A 195 -13.25 -14.19 30.48
C PRO A 195 -11.96 -14.87 30.01
N ILE A 196 -11.14 -15.30 30.96
CA ILE A 196 -9.86 -15.94 30.79
C ILE A 196 -9.92 -17.32 31.41
N LEU A 197 -9.70 -18.36 30.62
CA LEU A 197 -9.62 -19.74 31.08
C LEU A 197 -8.16 -20.12 31.36
N TRP A 198 -7.92 -20.61 32.56
CA TRP A 198 -6.61 -21.04 33.04
C TRP A 198 -6.58 -22.54 33.29
N GLN A 199 -5.41 -23.15 33.10
CA GLN A 199 -5.05 -24.46 33.59
C GLN A 199 -3.85 -24.27 34.52
N GLY A 200 -4.06 -24.49 35.83
CA GLY A 200 -3.10 -24.06 36.82
C GLY A 200 -2.81 -22.56 36.73
N GLU A 201 -1.54 -22.20 36.48
CA GLU A 201 -1.10 -20.82 36.31
C GLU A 201 -0.95 -20.41 34.82
N THR A 202 -1.35 -21.27 33.89
CA THR A 202 -1.23 -21.02 32.45
C THR A 202 -2.55 -20.58 31.84
N ARG A 203 -2.56 -19.45 31.12
CA ARG A 203 -3.71 -19.05 30.29
C ARG A 203 -3.83 -19.99 29.10
N ILE A 204 -4.99 -20.63 28.92
CA ILE A 204 -5.25 -21.56 27.81
C ILE A 204 -6.31 -21.05 26.83
N GLY A 205 -7.01 -19.99 27.18
CA GLY A 205 -7.95 -19.33 26.28
C GLY A 205 -8.49 -18.04 26.84
N ILE A 206 -8.82 -17.11 25.96
CA ILE A 206 -9.39 -15.80 26.29
C ILE A 206 -10.45 -15.47 25.25
N GLN A 207 -11.60 -14.95 25.70
CA GLN A 207 -12.68 -14.50 24.84
C GLN A 207 -12.97 -13.02 25.10
N ALA A 208 -12.85 -12.16 24.09
CA ALA A 208 -13.29 -10.78 24.18
C ALA A 208 -14.71 -10.65 23.62
N SER A 209 -15.60 -10.09 24.42
CA SER A 209 -16.98 -9.76 24.05
C SER A 209 -17.30 -8.32 24.38
N LEU A 210 -17.84 -7.57 23.43
CA LEU A 210 -18.30 -6.22 23.64
C LEU A 210 -19.66 -6.23 24.33
N ILE A 211 -19.89 -5.28 25.22
CA ILE A 211 -21.12 -5.14 25.98
C ILE A 211 -21.93 -3.96 25.44
N ASP A 212 -23.09 -4.25 24.89
CA ASP A 212 -24.09 -3.23 24.56
C ASP A 212 -25.14 -3.19 25.67
N TRP A 213 -24.91 -2.33 26.64
CA TRP A 213 -25.80 -2.14 27.77
C TRP A 213 -27.19 -1.63 27.38
N LYS A 214 -27.28 -0.82 26.32
CA LYS A 214 -28.53 -0.22 25.85
C LYS A 214 -29.45 -1.26 25.23
N ASN A 215 -28.89 -2.09 24.34
CA ASN A 215 -29.67 -3.13 23.62
C ASN A 215 -29.65 -4.48 24.33
N ARG A 216 -28.98 -4.55 25.49
CA ARG A 216 -28.82 -5.81 26.24
C ARG A 216 -28.26 -6.93 25.37
N SER A 217 -27.19 -6.60 24.60
CA SER A 217 -26.51 -7.55 23.70
C SER A 217 -25.06 -7.71 24.10
N LEU A 218 -24.58 -8.94 24.12
CA LEU A 218 -23.17 -9.29 24.26
C LEU A 218 -22.67 -9.74 22.89
N ILE A 219 -21.61 -9.12 22.38
CA ILE A 219 -21.12 -9.30 21.03
C ILE A 219 -19.76 -9.97 21.06
N SER A 220 -19.64 -11.20 20.59
CA SER A 220 -18.38 -11.93 20.48
C SER A 220 -17.46 -11.23 19.46
N LEU A 221 -16.32 -10.73 19.92
CA LEU A 221 -15.42 -9.96 19.07
C LEU A 221 -14.19 -10.75 18.65
N LEU A 222 -13.48 -11.30 19.65
CA LEU A 222 -12.19 -11.96 19.45
C LEU A 222 -12.09 -13.18 20.36
N ASN A 223 -11.61 -14.27 19.78
CA ASN A 223 -11.33 -15.50 20.52
C ASN A 223 -9.86 -15.89 20.28
N GLY A 224 -9.19 -16.21 21.36
CA GLY A 224 -7.82 -16.73 21.34
C GLY A 224 -7.68 -17.94 22.27
N ARG A 225 -7.00 -18.99 21.81
CA ARG A 225 -6.81 -20.21 22.61
C ARG A 225 -5.52 -20.95 22.24
N ASP A 226 -5.04 -21.74 23.17
CA ASP A 226 -4.01 -22.74 22.88
C ASP A 226 -4.62 -23.87 22.03
N LEU A 227 -4.09 -24.06 20.83
CA LEU A 227 -4.54 -25.07 19.86
C LEU A 227 -4.17 -26.50 20.25
N ASN A 228 -3.23 -26.68 21.19
CA ASN A 228 -2.80 -27.98 21.70
C ASN A 228 -3.79 -28.55 22.73
N ILE A 229 -4.54 -27.68 23.41
CA ILE A 229 -5.53 -28.07 24.42
C ILE A 229 -6.83 -28.43 23.74
N LYS A 230 -7.21 -29.69 23.84
CA LYS A 230 -8.44 -30.23 23.22
C LYS A 230 -9.56 -30.55 24.22
N ARG A 231 -9.21 -30.75 25.49
CA ARG A 231 -10.17 -31.10 26.54
C ARG A 231 -9.80 -30.41 27.86
N PRO A 232 -10.72 -29.60 28.45
CA PRO A 232 -11.93 -29.11 27.80
C PRO A 232 -11.57 -28.23 26.60
N PRO A 233 -12.41 -28.12 25.55
CA PRO A 233 -12.12 -27.25 24.41
C PRO A 233 -12.26 -25.78 24.84
N PRO A 234 -11.15 -25.00 24.92
CA PRO A 234 -11.18 -23.70 25.62
C PRO A 234 -12.15 -22.70 25.01
N GLY A 235 -12.23 -22.65 23.65
CA GLY A 235 -13.15 -21.73 22.98
C GLY A 235 -14.61 -22.05 23.29
N PHE A 236 -14.99 -23.34 23.35
CA PHE A 236 -16.35 -23.73 23.67
C PHE A 236 -16.74 -23.39 25.10
N VAL A 237 -15.85 -23.66 26.07
CA VAL A 237 -16.04 -23.29 27.48
C VAL A 237 -16.23 -21.79 27.64
N LEU A 238 -15.39 -20.99 26.97
CA LEU A 238 -15.45 -19.53 27.05
C LEU A 238 -16.75 -18.95 26.44
N HIS A 239 -17.23 -19.51 25.33
CA HIS A 239 -18.54 -19.13 24.79
C HIS A 239 -19.69 -19.49 25.74
N LEU A 240 -19.68 -20.68 26.36
CA LEU A 240 -20.65 -21.04 27.39
C LEU A 240 -20.61 -20.10 28.58
N GLN A 241 -19.41 -19.71 29.01
CA GLN A 241 -19.24 -18.73 30.08
C GLN A 241 -19.80 -17.35 29.69
N CYS A 242 -19.62 -16.91 28.45
CA CYS A 242 -20.22 -15.67 27.93
C CYS A 242 -21.75 -15.73 27.95
N VAL A 243 -22.33 -16.85 27.51
CA VAL A 243 -23.79 -17.07 27.57
C VAL A 243 -24.29 -17.02 29.03
N ARG A 244 -23.64 -17.77 29.94
CA ARG A 244 -24.01 -17.82 31.35
C ARG A 244 -23.95 -16.44 31.99
N TRP A 245 -22.84 -15.74 31.83
CA TRP A 245 -22.65 -14.38 32.33
C TRP A 245 -23.69 -13.42 31.74
N GLY A 246 -23.97 -13.54 30.44
CA GLY A 246 -24.98 -12.74 29.77
C GLY A 246 -26.38 -12.93 30.38
N ILE A 247 -26.78 -14.16 30.63
CA ILE A 247 -28.07 -14.51 31.29
C ILE A 247 -28.10 -13.91 32.71
N GLU A 248 -27.05 -14.15 33.51
CA GLU A 248 -26.94 -13.68 34.90
C GLU A 248 -27.00 -12.14 35.00
N ASN A 249 -26.57 -11.42 33.96
CA ASN A 249 -26.59 -9.94 33.91
C ASN A 249 -27.78 -9.38 33.10
N GLY A 250 -28.76 -10.22 32.73
CA GLY A 250 -30.00 -9.80 32.09
C GLY A 250 -29.85 -9.38 30.63
N PHE A 251 -28.84 -9.90 29.94
CA PHE A 251 -28.70 -9.74 28.51
C PHE A 251 -29.69 -10.62 27.77
N LYS A 252 -30.11 -10.15 26.57
CA LYS A 252 -31.13 -10.84 25.75
C LYS A 252 -30.53 -11.56 24.55
N VAL A 253 -29.37 -11.13 24.11
CA VAL A 253 -28.74 -11.62 22.89
C VAL A 253 -27.25 -11.84 23.13
N TYR A 254 -26.76 -12.98 22.67
CA TYR A 254 -25.34 -13.23 22.47
C TYR A 254 -25.07 -13.33 20.97
N ASP A 255 -24.41 -12.33 20.39
CA ASP A 255 -24.11 -12.25 18.98
C ASP A 255 -22.75 -12.89 18.70
N LEU A 256 -22.75 -13.98 17.95
CA LEU A 256 -21.58 -14.77 17.54
C LEU A 256 -20.93 -14.23 16.25
N GLN A 257 -21.43 -13.13 15.72
CA GLN A 257 -20.90 -12.44 14.54
C GLN A 257 -20.94 -13.27 13.24
N THR A 258 -20.15 -12.82 12.25
CA THR A 258 -20.13 -13.31 10.87
C THR A 258 -19.77 -14.80 10.72
N GLY A 259 -20.32 -15.42 9.71
CA GLY A 259 -20.06 -16.79 9.25
C GLY A 259 -20.95 -17.83 9.92
N ASP A 260 -21.52 -18.70 9.12
CA ASP A 260 -22.39 -19.82 9.55
C ASP A 260 -21.57 -21.03 10.02
N PHE A 261 -20.52 -20.78 10.80
CA PHE A 261 -19.66 -21.84 11.34
C PHE A 261 -20.49 -22.84 12.15
N PRO A 262 -20.34 -24.17 11.92
CA PRO A 262 -21.14 -25.19 12.55
C PRO A 262 -21.19 -25.13 14.08
N TYR A 263 -20.08 -24.76 14.72
CA TYR A 263 -20.01 -24.69 16.19
C TYR A 263 -20.96 -23.64 16.79
N LYS A 264 -21.35 -22.61 16.03
CA LYS A 264 -22.26 -21.55 16.52
C LYS A 264 -23.67 -22.09 16.78
N TYR A 265 -24.07 -23.08 16.01
CA TYR A 265 -25.37 -23.72 16.17
C TYR A 265 -25.42 -24.70 17.37
N ASP A 266 -24.25 -25.15 17.86
CA ASP A 266 -24.14 -25.86 19.12
C ASP A 266 -24.57 -25.01 20.33
N PHE A 267 -24.69 -23.69 20.16
CA PHE A 267 -25.21 -22.74 21.17
C PHE A 267 -26.68 -22.36 20.92
N GLY A 268 -27.38 -22.99 19.99
CA GLY A 268 -28.73 -22.61 19.57
C GLY A 268 -28.73 -21.34 18.70
N GLY A 269 -27.71 -21.18 17.87
CA GLY A 269 -27.55 -20.06 16.98
C GLY A 269 -28.67 -19.92 15.95
N ILE A 270 -29.07 -18.71 15.67
CA ILE A 270 -30.10 -18.33 14.70
C ILE A 270 -29.45 -17.40 13.67
N ASP A 271 -29.75 -17.62 12.41
CA ASP A 271 -29.21 -16.86 11.30
C ASP A 271 -29.80 -15.46 11.18
N ARG A 272 -28.96 -14.53 10.84
CA ARG A 272 -29.31 -13.19 10.42
C ARG A 272 -28.50 -12.86 9.18
N ARG A 273 -29.16 -12.67 8.04
CA ARG A 273 -28.47 -12.28 6.81
C ARG A 273 -28.29 -10.77 6.75
N VAL A 274 -27.10 -10.32 6.42
CA VAL A 274 -26.79 -8.93 6.10
C VAL A 274 -26.67 -8.73 4.59
N GLU A 275 -26.81 -7.51 4.13
CA GLU A 275 -26.62 -7.17 2.73
C GLU A 275 -25.39 -6.29 2.54
N CYS A 276 -24.63 -6.58 1.48
CA CYS A 276 -23.56 -5.74 1.00
C CYS A 276 -23.95 -5.21 -0.37
N LEU A 277 -24.03 -3.89 -0.49
CA LEU A 277 -24.48 -3.22 -1.69
C LEU A 277 -23.43 -2.19 -2.13
N ARG A 278 -23.36 -1.94 -3.42
CA ARG A 278 -22.59 -0.86 -3.99
C ARG A 278 -23.48 -0.01 -4.89
N VAL A 279 -23.51 1.28 -4.62
CA VAL A 279 -24.10 2.29 -5.50
C VAL A 279 -22.94 2.98 -6.21
N SER A 280 -22.94 3.01 -7.53
CA SER A 280 -21.89 3.62 -8.35
C SER A 280 -22.49 4.64 -9.30
N THR A 281 -21.79 5.72 -9.58
CA THR A 281 -22.13 6.59 -10.73
C THR A 281 -21.98 5.81 -12.02
N ARG A 282 -22.83 6.07 -13.03
CA ARG A 282 -22.78 5.32 -14.30
C ARG A 282 -21.49 5.51 -15.08
N ASP A 283 -20.91 6.68 -15.02
CA ASP A 283 -19.66 7.04 -15.69
C ASP A 283 -18.40 6.66 -14.87
N GLN A 284 -18.57 6.06 -13.71
CA GLN A 284 -17.50 5.68 -12.77
C GLN A 284 -16.63 6.86 -12.30
N ARG A 285 -17.14 8.09 -12.41
CA ARG A 285 -16.46 9.31 -11.96
C ARG A 285 -17.12 9.83 -10.70
N ASN A 286 -16.38 10.66 -9.95
CA ASN A 286 -16.95 11.37 -8.82
C ASN A 286 -18.15 12.23 -9.26
N LEU A 287 -19.13 12.32 -8.41
CA LEU A 287 -20.19 13.32 -8.57
C LEU A 287 -19.55 14.68 -8.81
N ARG A 288 -20.06 15.46 -9.77
CA ARG A 288 -19.50 16.73 -10.26
C ARG A 288 -18.10 16.62 -10.90
N SER A 289 -17.63 15.39 -11.19
CA SER A 289 -16.34 15.11 -11.85
C SER A 289 -15.09 15.65 -11.11
N VAL A 290 -15.21 15.99 -9.82
CA VAL A 290 -14.13 16.54 -9.00
C VAL A 290 -13.87 15.63 -7.76
N LEU A 291 -12.68 15.77 -7.17
CA LEU A 291 -12.37 15.09 -5.91
C LEU A 291 -13.10 15.76 -4.72
N GLU A 292 -13.32 14.99 -3.67
CA GLU A 292 -13.77 15.56 -2.40
C GLU A 292 -12.61 16.29 -1.70
N PRO A 293 -12.79 17.52 -1.22
CA PRO A 293 -11.71 18.28 -0.59
C PRO A 293 -10.98 17.55 0.53
N LEU A 294 -11.69 16.75 1.32
CA LEU A 294 -11.10 15.93 2.40
C LEU A 294 -10.10 14.88 1.91
N SER A 295 -10.09 14.57 0.60
CA SER A 295 -9.17 13.57 0.03
C SER A 295 -7.86 14.17 -0.50
N LEU A 296 -7.75 15.50 -0.63
CA LEU A 296 -6.58 16.15 -1.24
C LEU A 296 -5.25 15.79 -0.57
N PRO A 297 -5.12 15.72 0.78
CA PRO A 297 -3.85 15.31 1.41
C PRO A 297 -3.42 13.89 1.03
N VAL A 298 -4.39 12.97 0.89
CA VAL A 298 -4.12 11.58 0.51
C VAL A 298 -3.66 11.49 -0.96
N VAL A 299 -4.27 12.28 -1.85
CA VAL A 299 -3.90 12.33 -3.27
C VAL A 299 -2.49 12.91 -3.42
N LEU A 300 -2.16 13.98 -2.66
CA LEU A 300 -0.83 14.58 -2.68
C LEU A 300 0.26 13.59 -2.20
N ASP A 301 0.01 12.87 -1.10
CA ASP A 301 0.95 11.85 -0.60
C ASP A 301 1.16 10.72 -1.63
N ARG A 302 0.10 10.31 -2.33
CA ARG A 302 0.21 9.34 -3.43
C ARG A 302 0.98 9.90 -4.63
N ALA A 303 0.78 11.17 -5.01
CA ALA A 303 1.54 11.83 -6.06
C ALA A 303 3.04 11.86 -5.75
N LEU A 304 3.40 12.15 -4.49
CA LEU A 304 4.78 12.11 -4.03
C LEU A 304 5.40 10.71 -4.13
N ARG A 305 4.63 9.67 -3.81
CA ARG A 305 5.09 8.27 -3.97
C ARG A 305 5.27 7.90 -5.44
N MET A 306 4.30 8.22 -6.30
CA MET A 306 4.37 7.99 -7.75
C MET A 306 5.61 8.64 -8.37
N ARG A 307 5.95 9.87 -7.93
CA ARG A 307 7.20 10.53 -8.36
C ARG A 307 8.44 9.72 -7.97
N LYS A 308 8.52 9.20 -6.74
CA LYS A 308 9.64 8.36 -6.28
C LYS A 308 9.75 7.04 -7.06
N GLU A 309 8.62 6.52 -7.52
CA GLU A 309 8.51 5.30 -8.32
C GLU A 309 8.75 5.54 -9.83
N GLY A 310 9.03 6.79 -10.22
CA GLY A 310 9.27 7.16 -11.63
C GLY A 310 8.01 7.36 -12.47
N SER A 311 6.81 7.25 -11.89
CA SER A 311 5.52 7.41 -12.57
C SER A 311 5.15 8.90 -12.70
N LEU A 312 5.96 9.69 -13.42
CA LEU A 312 5.88 11.15 -13.45
C LEU A 312 4.57 11.66 -14.03
N ASP A 313 4.03 11.00 -15.07
CA ASP A 313 2.75 11.40 -15.69
C ASP A 313 1.56 11.22 -14.75
N ALA A 314 1.51 10.09 -14.04
CA ALA A 314 0.46 9.82 -13.05
C ALA A 314 0.55 10.80 -11.87
N ALA A 315 1.76 11.11 -11.40
CA ALA A 315 1.98 12.11 -10.35
C ALA A 315 1.53 13.51 -10.80
N ALA A 316 1.84 13.92 -12.03
CA ALA A 316 1.42 15.21 -12.58
C ALA A 316 -0.11 15.29 -12.73
N GLN A 317 -0.76 14.20 -13.16
CA GLN A 317 -2.21 14.12 -13.26
C GLN A 317 -2.88 14.25 -11.88
N ALA A 318 -2.33 13.59 -10.85
CA ALA A 318 -2.80 13.73 -9.47
C ALA A 318 -2.70 15.20 -8.98
N CYS A 319 -1.57 15.87 -9.24
CA CYS A 319 -1.42 17.29 -8.89
C CYS A 319 -2.44 18.17 -9.60
N ARG A 320 -2.73 17.93 -10.89
CA ARG A 320 -3.77 18.68 -11.61
C ARG A 320 -5.15 18.48 -11.00
N GLN A 321 -5.51 17.25 -10.63
CA GLN A 321 -6.80 16.98 -9.96
C GLN A 321 -6.92 17.71 -8.61
N ILE A 322 -5.82 17.90 -7.87
CA ILE A 322 -5.80 18.73 -6.65
C ILE A 322 -6.06 20.20 -7.02
N LEU A 323 -5.37 20.71 -8.03
CA LEU A 323 -5.46 22.11 -8.45
C LEU A 323 -6.81 22.45 -9.10
N ASP A 324 -7.53 21.47 -9.64
CA ASP A 324 -8.91 21.64 -10.11
C ASP A 324 -9.89 21.98 -8.96
N ILE A 325 -9.55 21.59 -7.71
CA ILE A 325 -10.36 21.86 -6.51
C ILE A 325 -9.82 23.07 -5.76
N ASP A 326 -8.51 23.12 -5.54
CA ASP A 326 -7.80 24.19 -4.86
C ASP A 326 -6.69 24.75 -5.77
N PRO A 327 -7.01 25.74 -6.62
CA PRO A 327 -6.03 26.35 -7.52
C PRO A 327 -4.81 26.97 -6.82
N ASN A 328 -4.96 27.30 -5.53
CA ASN A 328 -3.90 27.90 -4.72
C ASN A 328 -3.12 26.89 -3.87
N HIS A 329 -3.33 25.58 -4.05
CA HIS A 329 -2.65 24.54 -3.29
C HIS A 329 -1.15 24.57 -3.56
N ALA A 330 -0.39 25.18 -2.64
CA ALA A 330 1.04 25.46 -2.82
C ALA A 330 1.89 24.22 -3.13
N ASP A 331 1.72 23.15 -2.33
CA ASP A 331 2.50 21.93 -2.47
C ASP A 331 2.22 21.19 -3.80
N ALA A 332 0.95 21.13 -4.23
CA ALA A 332 0.59 20.50 -5.51
C ALA A 332 1.16 21.31 -6.69
N SER A 333 1.09 22.64 -6.63
CA SER A 333 1.66 23.54 -7.65
C SER A 333 3.19 23.38 -7.73
N GLN A 334 3.87 23.35 -6.57
CA GLN A 334 5.33 23.18 -6.53
C GLN A 334 5.73 21.79 -7.05
N LEU A 335 4.99 20.75 -6.64
CA LEU A 335 5.26 19.38 -7.11
C LEU A 335 5.06 19.28 -8.63
N LEU A 336 3.98 19.84 -9.17
CA LEU A 336 3.72 19.83 -10.61
C LEU A 336 4.84 20.50 -11.41
N LYS A 337 5.32 21.66 -10.96
CA LYS A 337 6.48 22.34 -11.60
C LYS A 337 7.74 21.48 -11.60
N LYS A 338 8.00 20.78 -10.49
CA LYS A 338 9.15 19.84 -10.41
C LYS A 338 8.99 18.67 -11.37
N LEU A 339 7.79 18.09 -11.44
CA LEU A 339 7.48 16.97 -12.32
C LEU A 339 7.61 17.36 -13.80
N ASP A 340 7.12 18.54 -14.17
CA ASP A 340 7.26 19.05 -15.54
C ASP A 340 8.73 19.29 -15.90
N ALA A 341 9.54 19.82 -14.99
CA ALA A 341 10.98 19.96 -15.19
C ALA A 341 11.70 18.60 -15.32
N GLU A 342 11.30 17.60 -14.53
CA GLU A 342 11.83 16.23 -14.61
C GLU A 342 11.42 15.51 -15.90
N ARG A 343 10.20 15.73 -16.39
CA ARG A 343 9.69 15.17 -17.66
C ARG A 343 10.40 15.76 -18.88
N HIS A 344 10.76 17.03 -18.83
CA HIS A 344 11.50 17.72 -19.89
C HIS A 344 13.02 17.56 -19.78
N ARG A 345 13.50 16.89 -18.74
CA ARG A 345 14.89 16.48 -18.66
C ARG A 345 15.11 15.40 -19.71
N GLU A 346 15.70 15.78 -20.84
CA GLU A 346 16.11 14.81 -21.86
C GLU A 346 16.97 13.75 -21.13
N VAL A 347 16.51 12.50 -21.13
CA VAL A 347 17.36 11.39 -20.69
C VAL A 347 18.57 11.43 -21.61
N PRO A 348 19.81 11.57 -21.06
CA PRO A 348 20.98 11.62 -21.91
C PRO A 348 20.95 10.37 -22.82
N PRO A 349 21.19 10.52 -24.12
CA PRO A 349 21.14 9.39 -25.02
C PRO A 349 22.18 8.35 -24.55
N ASP A 350 21.82 7.09 -24.59
CA ASP A 350 22.75 6.00 -24.35
C ASP A 350 23.94 6.19 -25.29
N ILE A 351 25.18 5.99 -24.82
CA ILE A 351 26.41 6.12 -25.61
C ILE A 351 26.37 5.23 -26.87
N THR A 352 25.61 4.12 -26.84
CA THR A 352 25.40 3.25 -28.00
C THR A 352 24.62 3.97 -29.11
N VAL A 353 23.64 4.80 -28.77
CA VAL A 353 22.88 5.62 -29.72
C VAL A 353 23.80 6.70 -30.32
N ALA A 354 24.59 7.37 -29.48
CA ALA A 354 25.57 8.36 -29.94
C ALA A 354 26.63 7.75 -30.87
N LYS A 355 27.14 6.57 -30.53
CA LYS A 355 28.04 5.79 -31.40
C LYS A 355 27.41 5.40 -32.73
N SER A 356 26.12 5.02 -32.73
CA SER A 356 25.38 4.69 -33.94
C SER A 356 25.24 5.87 -34.91
N HIS A 357 24.94 7.09 -34.39
CA HIS A 357 24.96 8.30 -35.21
C HIS A 357 26.34 8.56 -35.80
N HIS A 358 27.39 8.41 -35.01
CA HIS A 358 28.77 8.60 -35.46
C HIS A 358 29.13 7.63 -36.61
N GLN A 359 28.83 6.33 -36.44
CA GLN A 359 29.10 5.29 -37.44
C GLN A 359 28.33 5.50 -38.76
N ARG A 360 27.15 6.14 -38.69
CA ARG A 360 26.35 6.52 -39.89
C ARG A 360 26.80 7.81 -40.56
N GLY A 361 27.87 8.43 -40.04
CA GLY A 361 28.36 9.73 -40.57
C GLY A 361 27.52 10.94 -40.16
N GLN A 362 26.57 10.77 -39.24
CA GLN A 362 25.74 11.83 -38.66
C GLN A 362 26.51 12.54 -37.54
N ILE A 363 27.57 13.26 -37.92
CA ILE A 363 28.55 13.75 -36.96
C ILE A 363 27.98 14.83 -36.04
N ALA A 364 27.08 15.69 -36.57
CA ALA A 364 26.45 16.75 -35.77
C ALA A 364 25.50 16.16 -34.70
N GLU A 365 24.74 15.14 -35.05
CA GLU A 365 23.86 14.42 -34.15
C GLU A 365 24.66 13.65 -33.07
N ALA A 366 25.77 13.04 -33.47
CA ALA A 366 26.69 12.39 -32.57
C ALA A 366 27.31 13.39 -31.56
N GLU A 367 27.78 14.55 -32.04
CA GLU A 367 28.29 15.63 -31.17
C GLU A 367 27.25 16.07 -30.15
N LYS A 368 26.00 16.33 -30.58
CA LYS A 368 24.91 16.71 -29.69
C LYS A 368 24.65 15.63 -28.62
N ALA A 369 24.62 14.37 -29.01
CA ALA A 369 24.40 13.24 -28.12
C ALA A 369 25.56 13.08 -27.11
N TYR A 370 26.82 13.17 -27.55
CA TYR A 370 27.96 13.09 -26.63
C TYR A 370 27.99 14.26 -25.65
N ARG A 371 27.61 15.47 -26.04
CA ARG A 371 27.49 16.62 -25.14
C ARG A 371 26.41 16.40 -24.07
N ALA A 372 25.26 15.89 -24.46
CA ALA A 372 24.17 15.57 -23.54
C ALA A 372 24.59 14.50 -22.51
N ILE A 373 25.37 13.49 -22.95
CA ILE A 373 25.95 12.51 -22.00
C ILE A 373 26.90 13.20 -21.02
N LEU A 374 27.77 14.11 -21.48
CA LEU A 374 28.74 14.81 -20.63
C LEU A 374 28.11 15.85 -19.71
N GLU A 375 26.92 16.38 -20.05
CA GLU A 375 26.12 17.22 -19.15
C GLU A 375 25.57 16.40 -17.97
N ALA A 376 25.15 15.16 -18.22
CA ALA A 376 24.67 14.27 -17.18
C ALA A 376 25.80 13.61 -16.38
N GLU A 377 26.87 13.19 -17.08
CA GLU A 377 28.03 12.50 -16.52
C GLU A 377 29.35 13.20 -16.94
N PRO A 378 29.75 14.29 -16.26
CA PRO A 378 30.90 15.08 -16.64
C PRO A 378 32.26 14.36 -16.67
N LYS A 379 32.35 13.15 -16.12
CA LYS A 379 33.57 12.32 -16.09
C LYS A 379 33.46 11.06 -16.96
N HIS A 380 32.54 11.04 -17.95
CA HIS A 380 32.40 9.89 -18.84
C HIS A 380 33.51 9.90 -19.90
N ALA A 381 34.63 9.21 -19.65
CA ALA A 381 35.84 9.22 -20.46
C ALA A 381 35.61 8.85 -21.93
N ASP A 382 34.80 7.80 -22.20
CA ASP A 382 34.47 7.37 -23.58
C ASP A 382 33.70 8.43 -24.35
N ALA A 383 32.79 9.17 -23.70
CA ALA A 383 32.02 10.24 -24.35
C ALA A 383 32.94 11.45 -24.65
N MET A 384 33.89 11.82 -23.76
CA MET A 384 34.90 12.83 -24.02
C MET A 384 35.78 12.46 -25.21
N TYR A 385 36.23 11.21 -25.25
CA TYR A 385 37.06 10.72 -26.35
C TYR A 385 36.32 10.77 -27.69
N LEU A 386 35.12 10.20 -27.74
CA LEU A 386 34.32 10.15 -28.96
C LEU A 386 33.84 11.52 -29.42
N LEU A 387 33.57 12.45 -28.48
CA LEU A 387 33.33 13.85 -28.78
C LEU A 387 34.59 14.49 -29.40
N GLY A 388 35.77 14.22 -28.87
CA GLY A 388 37.05 14.70 -29.42
C GLY A 388 37.25 14.24 -30.87
N ILE A 389 36.92 12.99 -31.21
CA ILE A 389 36.95 12.48 -32.57
C ILE A 389 35.95 13.19 -33.49
N ALA A 390 34.68 13.31 -33.01
CA ALA A 390 33.65 14.00 -33.78
C ALA A 390 34.00 15.44 -34.08
N LEU A 391 34.67 16.13 -33.15
CA LEU A 391 35.17 17.50 -33.33
C LEU A 391 36.35 17.57 -34.31
N LEU A 392 37.28 16.60 -34.30
CA LEU A 392 38.34 16.47 -35.31
C LEU A 392 37.76 16.32 -36.71
N GLN A 393 36.75 15.47 -36.88
CA GLN A 393 36.07 15.26 -38.17
C GLN A 393 35.36 16.53 -38.68
N GLN A 394 34.97 17.41 -37.77
CA GLN A 394 34.33 18.68 -38.09
C GLN A 394 35.35 19.83 -38.22
N HIS A 395 36.64 19.54 -38.16
CA HIS A 395 37.72 20.54 -38.20
C HIS A 395 37.73 21.57 -37.04
N LYS A 396 37.05 21.21 -35.90
CA LYS A 396 36.99 22.02 -34.67
C LYS A 396 38.15 21.67 -33.75
N TYR A 397 39.39 21.98 -34.17
CA TYR A 397 40.60 21.40 -33.61
C TYR A 397 40.91 21.85 -32.16
N GLU A 398 40.63 23.12 -31.79
CA GLU A 398 40.78 23.60 -30.42
C GLU A 398 39.87 22.85 -29.45
N ALA A 399 38.59 22.70 -29.83
CA ALA A 399 37.61 22.00 -29.02
C ALA A 399 37.93 20.49 -28.90
N ALA A 400 38.44 19.90 -30.00
CA ALA A 400 38.89 18.50 -30.01
C ALA A 400 40.06 18.29 -29.06
N GLU A 401 41.10 19.16 -29.10
CA GLU A 401 42.25 19.11 -28.20
C GLU A 401 41.79 19.16 -26.73
N GLN A 402 40.89 20.09 -26.40
CA GLN A 402 40.37 20.24 -25.05
C GLN A 402 39.69 18.98 -24.55
N GLN A 403 38.82 18.38 -25.34
CA GLN A 403 38.09 17.14 -24.94
C GLN A 403 39.05 15.95 -24.80
N LEU A 404 40.01 15.80 -25.73
CA LEU A 404 41.00 14.75 -25.70
C LEU A 404 41.97 14.89 -24.51
N ARG A 405 42.34 16.12 -24.15
CA ARG A 405 43.14 16.42 -22.96
C ARG A 405 42.43 16.03 -21.68
N LEU A 406 41.10 16.33 -21.58
CA LEU A 406 40.28 15.91 -20.45
C LEU A 406 40.16 14.37 -20.37
N ALA A 407 39.95 13.69 -21.53
CA ALA A 407 39.90 12.25 -21.59
C ALA A 407 41.24 11.61 -21.15
N ILE A 408 42.38 12.16 -21.55
CA ILE A 408 43.71 11.72 -21.11
C ILE A 408 43.87 11.86 -19.59
N GLY A 409 43.33 12.95 -19.00
CA GLY A 409 43.34 13.13 -17.55
C GLY A 409 42.59 12.00 -16.78
N LEU A 410 41.62 11.39 -17.40
CA LEU A 410 40.87 10.25 -16.83
C LEU A 410 41.50 8.91 -17.19
N GLN A 411 42.06 8.77 -18.40
CA GLN A 411 42.62 7.53 -18.94
C GLN A 411 44.01 7.77 -19.57
N PRO A 412 45.04 8.05 -18.77
CA PRO A 412 46.37 8.48 -19.29
C PRO A 412 47.11 7.39 -20.09
N ASN A 413 46.77 6.12 -19.91
CA ASN A 413 47.47 4.98 -20.50
C ASN A 413 46.84 4.47 -21.81
N VAL A 414 46.03 5.29 -22.48
CA VAL A 414 45.41 4.93 -23.74
C VAL A 414 46.11 5.62 -24.92
N ALA A 415 46.93 4.89 -25.66
CA ALA A 415 47.73 5.43 -26.76
C ALA A 415 46.91 6.19 -27.82
N MET A 416 45.69 5.75 -28.11
CA MET A 416 44.80 6.36 -29.09
C MET A 416 44.34 7.76 -28.69
N LEU A 417 44.22 8.07 -27.42
CA LEU A 417 43.89 9.41 -26.91
C LEU A 417 45.00 10.38 -27.23
N HIS A 418 46.26 10.01 -26.94
CA HIS A 418 47.45 10.80 -27.22
C HIS A 418 47.63 10.99 -28.71
N TYR A 419 47.43 9.94 -29.53
CA TYR A 419 47.50 10.05 -30.98
C TYR A 419 46.52 11.09 -31.54
N ASN A 420 45.23 10.98 -31.18
CA ASN A 420 44.20 11.90 -31.67
C ASN A 420 44.41 13.33 -31.17
N ARG A 421 44.93 13.52 -29.93
CA ARG A 421 45.34 14.82 -29.45
C ARG A 421 46.49 15.40 -30.29
N GLY A 422 47.48 14.55 -30.64
CA GLY A 422 48.55 14.91 -31.54
C GLY A 422 48.05 15.41 -32.90
N LEU A 423 47.05 14.74 -33.48
CA LEU A 423 46.41 15.18 -34.71
C LEU A 423 45.73 16.54 -34.58
N ALA A 424 44.98 16.79 -33.50
CA ALA A 424 44.39 18.09 -33.24
C ALA A 424 45.45 19.21 -33.17
N LEU A 425 46.50 18.98 -32.38
CA LEU A 425 47.60 19.93 -32.21
C LEU A 425 48.38 20.19 -33.50
N GLN A 426 48.58 19.17 -34.32
CA GLN A 426 49.22 19.30 -35.63
C GLN A 426 48.40 20.21 -36.56
N GLN A 427 47.08 20.05 -36.60
CA GLN A 427 46.20 20.92 -37.39
C GLN A 427 46.14 22.37 -36.86
N LEU A 428 46.44 22.57 -35.58
CA LEU A 428 46.57 23.88 -34.96
C LEU A 428 47.97 24.54 -35.20
N GLY A 429 48.87 23.85 -35.90
CA GLY A 429 50.23 24.31 -36.07
C GLY A 429 51.13 24.21 -34.84
N ARG A 430 50.63 23.60 -33.74
CA ARG A 430 51.36 23.40 -32.47
C ARG A 430 52.22 22.16 -32.55
N HIS A 431 53.26 22.21 -33.41
CA HIS A 431 54.04 21.04 -33.79
C HIS A 431 54.85 20.45 -32.63
N GLU A 432 55.37 21.23 -31.68
CA GLU A 432 56.09 20.70 -30.50
C GLU A 432 55.18 19.92 -29.59
N ASP A 433 53.98 20.44 -29.30
CA ASP A 433 52.97 19.77 -28.49
C ASP A 433 52.43 18.50 -29.18
N ALA A 434 52.31 18.56 -30.53
CA ALA A 434 51.91 17.41 -31.33
C ALA A 434 52.96 16.30 -31.26
N LEU A 435 54.25 16.60 -31.41
CA LEU A 435 55.35 15.64 -31.25
C LEU A 435 55.32 15.00 -29.85
N THR A 436 55.16 15.80 -28.80
CA THR A 436 55.04 15.31 -27.43
C THR A 436 53.87 14.34 -27.26
N SER A 437 52.74 14.63 -27.92
CA SER A 437 51.56 13.75 -27.87
C SER A 437 51.78 12.44 -28.67
N PHE A 438 52.45 12.52 -29.86
CA PHE A 438 52.79 11.29 -30.60
C PHE A 438 53.87 10.49 -29.90
N ASP A 439 54.85 11.09 -29.29
CA ASP A 439 55.85 10.34 -28.47
C ASP A 439 55.22 9.65 -27.28
N SER A 440 54.23 10.30 -26.61
CA SER A 440 53.43 9.69 -25.54
C SER A 440 52.62 8.47 -26.06
N ALA A 441 52.06 8.58 -27.27
CA ALA A 441 51.34 7.48 -27.88
C ALA A 441 52.26 6.29 -28.21
N LEU A 442 53.48 6.55 -28.70
CA LEU A 442 54.50 5.58 -29.04
C LEU A 442 55.13 4.96 -27.78
N ALA A 443 55.29 5.70 -26.71
CA ALA A 443 55.73 5.16 -25.42
C ALA A 443 54.75 4.16 -24.84
N LEU A 444 53.45 4.35 -25.03
CA LEU A 444 52.37 3.44 -24.61
C LEU A 444 52.19 2.24 -25.60
N LYS A 445 52.42 2.48 -26.89
CA LYS A 445 52.31 1.50 -27.97
C LYS A 445 53.40 1.71 -28.98
N PRO A 446 54.57 1.04 -28.85
CA PRO A 446 55.74 1.22 -29.73
C PRO A 446 55.49 0.89 -31.21
N ASP A 447 54.59 -0.06 -31.50
CA ASP A 447 54.19 -0.49 -32.84
C ASP A 447 52.97 0.29 -33.40
N TYR A 448 52.78 1.57 -32.93
CA TYR A 448 51.72 2.41 -33.43
C TYR A 448 52.11 3.12 -34.70
N ASP A 449 52.03 2.44 -35.87
CA ASP A 449 52.51 2.95 -37.17
C ASP A 449 51.95 4.29 -37.55
N LEU A 450 50.67 4.55 -37.24
CA LEU A 450 50.03 5.85 -37.52
C LEU A 450 50.66 7.02 -36.73
N ALA A 451 50.99 6.81 -35.45
CA ALA A 451 51.65 7.80 -34.63
C ALA A 451 53.08 8.06 -35.11
N LEU A 452 53.78 6.97 -35.47
CA LEU A 452 55.14 7.06 -36.03
C LEU A 452 55.16 7.83 -37.36
N ALA A 453 54.22 7.57 -38.26
CA ALA A 453 54.11 8.25 -39.54
C ALA A 453 53.84 9.73 -39.37
N GLN A 454 52.94 10.14 -38.49
CA GLN A 454 52.61 11.56 -38.23
C GLN A 454 53.77 12.30 -37.56
N ARG A 455 54.39 11.67 -36.56
CA ARG A 455 55.62 12.18 -35.93
C ARG A 455 56.73 12.46 -36.99
N ASN A 456 57.02 11.52 -37.85
CA ASN A 456 58.04 11.63 -38.88
C ASN A 456 57.66 12.69 -39.94
N SER A 457 56.37 12.85 -40.23
CA SER A 457 55.90 13.94 -41.14
C SER A 457 56.23 15.32 -40.59
N ILE A 458 55.96 15.54 -39.28
CA ILE A 458 56.30 16.83 -38.65
C ILE A 458 57.81 17.09 -38.68
N LEU A 459 58.62 16.09 -38.34
CA LEU A 459 60.08 16.22 -38.33
C LEU A 459 60.67 16.50 -39.71
N LYS A 460 60.03 16.08 -40.79
CA LYS A 460 60.44 16.38 -42.18
C LYS A 460 60.08 17.78 -42.58
N THR A 461 58.94 18.33 -42.15
CA THR A 461 58.43 19.64 -42.55
C THR A 461 58.94 20.77 -41.67
N ALA A 462 59.40 20.49 -40.45
CA ALA A 462 59.92 21.47 -39.48
C ALA A 462 61.14 20.90 -38.75
N PRO A 463 62.28 20.70 -39.47
CA PRO A 463 63.47 20.04 -38.93
C PRO A 463 64.12 20.76 -37.73
N HIS A 464 63.85 22.04 -37.56
CA HIS A 464 64.39 22.87 -36.45
C HIS A 464 63.75 22.58 -35.09
N ILE A 465 62.57 21.85 -35.08
CA ILE A 465 61.84 21.52 -33.88
C ILE A 465 62.40 20.22 -33.21
N GLY A 466 63.15 19.41 -33.93
CA GLY A 466 63.68 18.13 -33.45
C GLY A 466 65.07 18.16 -32.81
N VAL A 467 65.79 19.30 -32.83
CA VAL A 467 67.25 19.36 -32.51
C VAL A 467 67.54 19.46 -31.01
N ASP A 468 66.56 19.80 -30.16
CA ASP A 468 66.79 20.08 -28.74
C ASP A 468 66.36 18.94 -27.76
N ARG A 469 66.22 17.72 -28.23
CA ARG A 469 65.83 16.56 -27.39
C ARG A 469 66.85 15.44 -27.28
N SER A 470 68.14 15.74 -27.61
CA SER A 470 69.26 14.84 -27.38
C SER A 470 70.30 15.47 -26.37
N LEU A 471 69.85 15.52 -25.11
CA LEU A 471 70.70 15.61 -23.91
C LEU A 471 70.06 14.85 -22.75
#